data_f900f350f6bcf6ed789db17eebcf16c0
#
_entry.id   f900f350f6bcf6ed789db17eebcf16c0
#
_cell.length_a   1.000
_cell.length_b   1.000
_cell.length_c   1.000
_cell.angle_alpha   90.00
_cell.angle_beta   90.00
_cell.angle_gamma   90.00
#
_symmetry.space_group_name_H-M   'P 1'
#
loop_
_entity.id
_entity.type
_entity.pdbx_description
1 polymer ?
#
loop_
_entity_poly.entity_id
_entity_poly.type
_entity_poly.pdbx_seq_one_letter_code
_entity_poly.pdbx_strand_id
1 'polypeptide(L)'
;MSGVEIVKVKNEDEGIRLNRWFLKYYPGLSLGRLQKLLRTKQIKVDGQRAEANTRLIAGTEIRVPPLDNEKKMPEHTEISAYDARFIEDMVIYKDDNLIVLNKPSGLAVQGGTNTQRHIDGMLDALKFDNDERPKLVHRIDKDTSGVLVLARNRKTADLLTKAFREHTLKKTYLALVRGVPAKEYGEIKVPLEKADGRVQVLEGGKPAVTEYQVLDCVSDKYALLAASPLTGRTHQIRAHLEFIGTPILGDGKYFGTEREKSGMFVHKLHLHAYKIDLSSVYGRKLIVQAKLPGYFKDSLSTLGLNFRG
;
A
#
# COMPACT_ATOMS: atom_id res chain seq x y z
N MET A 1 -22.23 2.50 34.65
CA MET A 1 -21.79 3.64 33.80
C MET A 1 -20.29 3.84 34.06
N SER A 2 -19.43 3.49 33.13
CA SER A 2 -17.98 3.70 33.28
C SER A 2 -17.70 5.20 33.19
N GLY A 3 -17.14 5.77 34.26
CA GLY A 3 -16.71 7.17 34.30
C GLY A 3 -15.43 7.41 33.47
N VAL A 4 -14.94 8.66 33.47
CA VAL A 4 -13.60 8.99 32.96
C VAL A 4 -12.57 8.29 33.85
N GLU A 5 -11.62 7.60 33.23
CA GLU A 5 -10.53 6.90 33.91
C GLU A 5 -9.21 7.65 33.72
N ILE A 6 -8.35 7.66 34.76
CA ILE A 6 -6.97 8.13 34.68
C ILE A 6 -6.06 6.91 34.82
N VAL A 7 -5.30 6.61 33.79
CA VAL A 7 -4.41 5.44 33.75
C VAL A 7 -2.96 5.90 33.70
N LYS A 8 -2.13 5.38 34.61
CA LYS A 8 -0.67 5.64 34.59
C LYS A 8 0.04 4.69 33.62
N VAL A 9 0.91 5.24 32.80
CA VAL A 9 1.78 4.49 31.88
C VAL A 9 2.77 3.65 32.69
N LYS A 10 2.80 2.34 32.44
CA LYS A 10 3.71 1.41 33.10
C LYS A 10 5.12 1.52 32.53
N ASN A 11 6.14 1.08 33.29
CA ASN A 11 7.53 1.07 32.84
C ASN A 11 7.74 0.24 31.57
N GLU A 12 6.99 -0.86 31.39
CA GLU A 12 7.03 -1.72 30.21
C GLU A 12 6.50 -1.03 28.94
N ASP A 13 5.78 0.08 29.08
CA ASP A 13 5.20 0.86 27.99
C ASP A 13 5.99 2.14 27.67
N GLU A 14 7.17 2.31 28.27
CA GLU A 14 8.07 3.43 27.98
C GLU A 14 8.36 3.54 26.48
N GLY A 15 8.18 4.73 25.92
CA GLY A 15 8.42 5.01 24.50
C GLY A 15 7.37 4.47 23.53
N ILE A 16 6.36 3.73 23.99
CA ILE A 16 5.26 3.28 23.12
C ILE A 16 4.47 4.49 22.58
N ARG A 17 3.97 4.40 21.36
CA ARG A 17 3.08 5.44 20.83
C ARG A 17 1.68 5.31 21.43
N LEU A 18 1.02 6.45 21.70
CA LEU A 18 -0.32 6.50 22.30
C LEU A 18 -1.35 5.62 21.58
N ASN A 19 -1.36 5.62 20.24
CA ASN A 19 -2.25 4.76 19.48
C ASN A 19 -1.98 3.26 19.70
N ARG A 20 -0.72 2.87 19.85
CA ARG A 20 -0.32 1.48 20.14
C ARG A 20 -0.70 1.08 21.56
N TRP A 21 -0.55 2.00 22.50
CA TRP A 21 -0.98 1.81 23.87
C TRP A 21 -2.50 1.57 23.96
N PHE A 22 -3.30 2.38 23.26
CA PHE A 22 -4.75 2.15 23.19
C PHE A 22 -5.11 0.81 22.54
N LEU A 23 -4.43 0.40 21.48
CA LEU A 23 -4.65 -0.91 20.86
C LEU A 23 -4.29 -2.08 21.81
N LYS A 24 -3.29 -1.88 22.70
CA LYS A 24 -2.90 -2.89 23.69
C LYS A 24 -3.93 -3.02 24.81
N TYR A 25 -4.40 -1.91 25.35
CA TYR A 25 -5.24 -1.90 26.56
C TYR A 25 -6.75 -1.78 26.26
N TYR A 26 -7.11 -1.26 25.09
CA TYR A 26 -8.50 -1.08 24.65
C TYR A 26 -8.69 -1.64 23.23
N PRO A 27 -8.57 -2.96 23.06
CA PRO A 27 -8.54 -3.58 21.73
C PRO A 27 -9.84 -3.40 20.94
N GLY A 28 -10.97 -3.13 21.60
CA GLY A 28 -12.26 -2.81 20.96
C GLY A 28 -12.35 -1.40 20.37
N LEU A 29 -11.38 -0.51 20.68
CA LEU A 29 -11.39 0.87 20.19
C LEU A 29 -10.85 0.95 18.76
N SER A 30 -11.71 1.27 17.78
CA SER A 30 -11.25 1.46 16.40
C SER A 30 -10.33 2.68 16.27
N LEU A 31 -9.37 2.62 15.34
CA LEU A 31 -8.45 3.74 15.08
C LEU A 31 -9.19 5.02 14.69
N GLY A 32 -10.28 4.93 13.93
CA GLY A 32 -11.11 6.09 13.57
C GLY A 32 -11.77 6.73 14.78
N ARG A 33 -12.30 5.92 15.74
CA ARG A 33 -12.87 6.42 16.99
C ARG A 33 -11.78 7.02 17.88
N LEU A 34 -10.60 6.39 17.99
CA LEU A 34 -9.45 6.95 18.68
C LEU A 34 -9.04 8.33 18.15
N GLN A 35 -8.92 8.48 16.82
CA GLN A 35 -8.61 9.76 16.19
C GLN A 35 -9.69 10.83 16.47
N LYS A 36 -10.97 10.44 16.47
CA LYS A 36 -12.08 11.35 16.83
C LYS A 36 -11.93 11.81 18.29
N LEU A 37 -11.67 10.89 19.25
CA LEU A 37 -11.50 11.20 20.66
C LEU A 37 -10.30 12.12 20.91
N LEU A 38 -9.18 11.91 20.20
CA LEU A 38 -8.00 12.79 20.25
C LEU A 38 -8.32 14.19 19.70
N ARG A 39 -8.98 14.25 18.53
CA ARG A 39 -9.38 15.51 17.90
C ARG A 39 -10.34 16.32 18.77
N THR A 40 -11.27 15.65 19.44
CA THR A 40 -12.25 16.27 20.36
C THR A 40 -11.70 16.49 21.77
N LYS A 41 -10.38 16.27 21.99
CA LYS A 41 -9.67 16.49 23.26
C LYS A 41 -10.24 15.66 24.44
N GLN A 42 -10.94 14.58 24.16
CA GLN A 42 -11.44 13.67 25.19
C GLN A 42 -10.34 12.77 25.77
N ILE A 43 -9.32 12.44 24.99
CA ILE A 43 -8.08 11.82 25.44
C ILE A 43 -7.03 12.91 25.66
N LYS A 44 -6.38 12.87 26.82
CA LYS A 44 -5.29 13.77 27.18
C LYS A 44 -4.16 12.97 27.81
N VAL A 45 -2.93 13.47 27.70
CA VAL A 45 -1.73 12.94 28.33
C VAL A 45 -1.18 14.05 29.23
N ASP A 46 -1.03 13.80 30.54
CA ASP A 46 -0.71 14.78 31.57
C ASP A 46 -1.55 16.08 31.49
N GLY A 47 -2.86 15.90 31.24
CA GLY A 47 -3.79 17.02 31.07
C GLY A 47 -3.66 17.78 29.75
N GLN A 48 -2.64 17.51 28.92
CA GLN A 48 -2.34 18.17 27.67
C GLN A 48 -2.99 17.46 26.46
N ARG A 49 -3.15 18.19 25.37
CA ARG A 49 -3.54 17.61 24.08
C ARG A 49 -2.46 16.65 23.59
N ALA A 50 -2.87 15.47 23.15
CA ALA A 50 -1.98 14.47 22.60
C ALA A 50 -2.41 14.07 21.17
N GLU A 51 -1.45 13.57 20.40
CA GLU A 51 -1.65 13.01 19.07
C GLU A 51 -1.50 11.49 19.10
N ALA A 52 -2.02 10.81 18.07
CA ALA A 52 -1.95 9.35 17.98
C ALA A 52 -0.51 8.80 18.00
N ASN A 53 0.46 9.58 17.53
CA ASN A 53 1.89 9.26 17.48
C ASN A 53 2.69 9.74 18.72
N THR A 54 2.06 10.44 19.66
CA THR A 54 2.71 10.88 20.93
C THR A 54 3.38 9.68 21.59
N ARG A 55 4.67 9.79 21.92
CA ARG A 55 5.39 8.77 22.67
C ARG A 55 5.13 8.95 24.17
N LEU A 56 4.77 7.86 24.81
CA LEU A 56 4.46 7.85 26.25
C LEU A 56 5.73 7.69 27.06
N ILE A 57 5.76 8.35 28.22
CA ILE A 57 6.81 8.24 29.22
C ILE A 57 6.23 7.48 30.42
N ALA A 58 6.98 6.59 31.03
CA ALA A 58 6.54 5.87 32.22
C ALA A 58 6.13 6.84 33.35
N GLY A 59 5.04 6.53 34.05
CA GLY A 59 4.45 7.38 35.04
C GLY A 59 3.51 8.49 34.53
N THR A 60 3.51 8.80 33.23
CA THR A 60 2.59 9.76 32.61
C THR A 60 1.12 9.34 32.82
N GLU A 61 0.23 10.30 33.02
CA GLU A 61 -1.21 10.04 33.19
C GLU A 61 -2.00 10.22 31.90
N ILE A 62 -2.71 9.16 31.51
CA ILE A 62 -3.60 9.19 30.35
C ILE A 62 -5.04 9.30 30.83
N ARG A 63 -5.72 10.40 30.45
CA ARG A 63 -7.17 10.53 30.62
C ARG A 63 -7.88 9.74 29.53
N VAL A 64 -8.60 8.70 29.93
CA VAL A 64 -9.40 7.83 29.07
C VAL A 64 -10.88 8.16 29.27
N PRO A 65 -11.61 8.58 28.22
CA PRO A 65 -13.05 8.80 28.31
C PRO A 65 -13.79 7.47 28.49
N PRO A 66 -15.08 7.49 28.84
CA PRO A 66 -15.88 6.27 28.86
C PRO A 66 -15.81 5.58 27.50
N LEU A 67 -15.26 4.37 27.47
CA LEU A 67 -15.18 3.51 26.30
C LEU A 67 -16.15 2.34 26.54
N ASP A 68 -17.08 2.13 25.61
CA ASP A 68 -17.94 0.94 25.67
C ASP A 68 -17.06 -0.30 25.47
N ASN A 69 -16.68 -0.94 26.55
CA ASN A 69 -15.83 -2.13 26.56
C ASN A 69 -16.55 -3.39 25.98
N GLU A 70 -17.82 -3.25 25.63
CA GLU A 70 -18.65 -4.39 25.22
C GLU A 70 -18.53 -4.76 23.73
N LYS A 71 -17.94 -3.94 22.90
CA LYS A 71 -17.53 -4.45 21.58
C LYS A 71 -16.19 -5.15 21.75
N LYS A 72 -16.24 -6.44 22.17
CA LYS A 72 -15.17 -7.39 21.83
C LYS A 72 -14.64 -7.00 20.46
N MET A 73 -13.31 -6.93 20.32
CA MET A 73 -12.75 -7.04 18.98
C MET A 73 -13.55 -8.12 18.26
N PRO A 74 -13.92 -7.92 17.00
CA PRO A 74 -14.34 -9.08 16.24
C PRO A 74 -13.25 -10.12 16.55
N GLU A 75 -13.63 -11.19 17.25
CA GLU A 75 -12.80 -12.38 17.39
C GLU A 75 -12.18 -12.54 16.04
N HIS A 76 -10.86 -12.76 15.97
CA HIS A 76 -10.18 -13.04 14.71
C HIS A 76 -11.15 -13.85 13.89
N THR A 77 -11.85 -13.19 12.95
CA THR A 77 -12.87 -13.87 12.17
C THR A 77 -12.07 -14.97 11.51
N GLU A 78 -12.35 -16.21 11.86
CA GLU A 78 -11.66 -17.36 11.27
C GLU A 78 -11.66 -17.10 9.77
N ILE A 79 -10.46 -17.08 9.19
CA ILE A 79 -10.33 -16.83 7.77
C ILE A 79 -11.10 -17.95 7.09
N SER A 80 -12.08 -17.60 6.25
CA SER A 80 -12.80 -18.61 5.50
C SER A 80 -11.83 -19.48 4.70
N ALA A 81 -12.11 -20.76 4.54
CA ALA A 81 -11.29 -21.65 3.73
C ALA A 81 -11.12 -21.12 2.28
N TYR A 82 -12.13 -20.40 1.79
CA TYR A 82 -12.06 -19.71 0.50
C TYR A 82 -11.01 -18.59 0.50
N ASP A 83 -10.98 -17.72 1.52
CA ASP A 83 -10.02 -16.62 1.60
C ASP A 83 -8.60 -17.11 1.90
N ALA A 84 -8.46 -18.20 2.67
CA ALA A 84 -7.17 -18.84 2.91
C ALA A 84 -6.58 -19.34 1.60
N ARG A 85 -7.31 -20.15 0.84
CA ARG A 85 -6.87 -20.64 -0.46
C ARG A 85 -6.62 -19.49 -1.46
N PHE A 86 -7.49 -18.50 -1.47
CA PHE A 86 -7.37 -17.34 -2.35
C PHE A 86 -6.06 -16.56 -2.14
N ILE A 87 -5.62 -16.34 -0.88
CA ILE A 87 -4.36 -15.64 -0.63
C ILE A 87 -3.15 -16.54 -0.84
N GLU A 88 -3.26 -17.85 -0.58
CA GLU A 88 -2.22 -18.84 -0.86
C GLU A 88 -1.92 -18.92 -2.36
N ASP A 89 -2.95 -18.92 -3.21
CA ASP A 89 -2.81 -18.95 -4.67
C ASP A 89 -2.09 -17.71 -5.25
N MET A 90 -1.98 -16.62 -4.47
CA MET A 90 -1.21 -15.44 -4.86
C MET A 90 0.29 -15.57 -4.63
N VAL A 91 0.74 -16.59 -3.86
CA VAL A 91 2.16 -16.73 -3.50
C VAL A 91 2.98 -17.10 -4.72
N ILE A 92 3.95 -16.25 -5.08
CA ILE A 92 4.89 -16.46 -6.18
C ILE A 92 6.31 -16.72 -5.74
N TYR A 93 6.62 -16.42 -4.47
CA TYR A 93 7.89 -16.73 -3.83
C TYR A 93 7.69 -16.85 -2.31
N LYS A 94 8.37 -17.81 -1.71
CA LYS A 94 8.41 -18.01 -0.24
C LYS A 94 9.77 -18.57 0.16
N ASP A 95 10.35 -18.02 1.24
CA ASP A 95 11.44 -18.60 2.01
C ASP A 95 11.21 -18.40 3.52
N ASP A 96 12.21 -18.65 4.36
CA ASP A 96 12.09 -18.50 5.82
C ASP A 96 11.87 -17.06 6.28
N ASN A 97 12.21 -16.09 5.45
CA ASN A 97 12.23 -14.67 5.79
C ASN A 97 11.10 -13.87 5.16
N LEU A 98 10.69 -14.21 3.94
CA LEU A 98 9.68 -13.44 3.23
C LEU A 98 8.73 -14.30 2.39
N ILE A 99 7.59 -13.69 2.07
CA ILE A 99 6.62 -14.16 1.09
C ILE A 99 6.41 -13.04 0.08
N VAL A 100 6.32 -13.37 -1.19
CA VAL A 100 5.94 -12.42 -2.24
C VAL A 100 4.65 -12.89 -2.90
N LEU A 101 3.69 -11.97 -2.98
CA LEU A 101 2.39 -12.21 -3.59
C LEU A 101 2.31 -11.54 -4.96
N ASN A 102 1.58 -12.16 -5.90
CA ASN A 102 1.05 -11.49 -7.08
C ASN A 102 -0.38 -11.01 -6.77
N LYS A 103 -0.50 -9.81 -6.20
CA LYS A 103 -1.78 -9.24 -5.80
C LYS A 103 -2.67 -8.96 -7.02
N PRO A 104 -3.93 -9.39 -7.05
CA PRO A 104 -4.86 -9.01 -8.11
C PRO A 104 -5.25 -7.52 -8.01
N SER A 105 -5.68 -6.95 -9.13
CA SER A 105 -6.33 -5.63 -9.16
C SER A 105 -7.66 -5.66 -8.39
N GLY A 106 -8.01 -4.57 -7.71
CA GLY A 106 -9.26 -4.44 -6.96
C GLY A 106 -9.21 -4.92 -5.51
N LEU A 107 -8.13 -5.60 -5.08
CA LEU A 107 -7.95 -6.04 -3.69
C LEU A 107 -7.10 -5.04 -2.91
N ALA A 108 -7.63 -4.53 -1.81
CA ALA A 108 -6.89 -3.62 -0.93
C ALA A 108 -5.79 -4.37 -0.15
N VAL A 109 -4.67 -3.70 0.13
CA VAL A 109 -3.61 -4.26 0.99
C VAL A 109 -4.02 -4.21 2.45
N GLN A 110 -4.60 -3.09 2.91
CA GLN A 110 -5.03 -2.89 4.29
C GLN A 110 -6.50 -2.49 4.34
N GLY A 111 -7.15 -2.82 5.46
CA GLY A 111 -8.51 -2.39 5.75
C GLY A 111 -8.62 -0.86 5.86
N GLY A 112 -9.82 -0.36 5.64
CA GLY A 112 -10.18 1.05 5.76
C GLY A 112 -11.68 1.19 5.86
N THR A 113 -12.20 2.43 5.84
CA THR A 113 -13.63 2.66 5.84
C THR A 113 -14.27 1.93 4.66
N ASN A 114 -15.24 1.06 4.92
CA ASN A 114 -15.94 0.23 3.93
C ASN A 114 -15.06 -0.80 3.16
N THR A 115 -13.92 -1.21 3.74
CA THR A 115 -13.07 -2.24 3.13
C THR A 115 -12.99 -3.45 4.04
N GLN A 116 -13.91 -4.40 3.86
CA GLN A 116 -13.97 -5.63 4.68
C GLN A 116 -12.92 -6.65 4.25
N ARG A 117 -12.75 -6.89 2.94
CA ARG A 117 -11.82 -7.87 2.39
C ARG A 117 -10.53 -7.20 1.94
N HIS A 118 -9.41 -7.56 2.56
CA HIS A 118 -8.08 -7.00 2.28
C HIS A 118 -6.97 -8.00 2.66
N ILE A 119 -5.79 -7.84 2.06
CA ILE A 119 -4.63 -8.73 2.26
C ILE A 119 -4.30 -8.88 3.75
N ASP A 120 -4.20 -7.76 4.49
CA ASP A 120 -3.84 -7.79 5.91
C ASP A 120 -4.78 -8.67 6.74
N GLY A 121 -6.09 -8.68 6.45
CA GLY A 121 -7.06 -9.53 7.13
C GLY A 121 -6.89 -11.04 6.85
N MET A 122 -6.19 -11.40 5.79
CA MET A 122 -5.98 -12.80 5.37
C MET A 122 -4.59 -13.35 5.70
N LEU A 123 -3.67 -12.54 6.29
CA LEU A 123 -2.27 -12.94 6.49
C LEU A 123 -2.08 -14.14 7.42
N ASP A 124 -3.03 -14.44 8.31
CA ASP A 124 -2.94 -15.61 9.19
C ASP A 124 -2.91 -16.92 8.39
N ALA A 125 -3.55 -16.99 7.21
CA ALA A 125 -3.47 -18.13 6.30
C ALA A 125 -2.05 -18.36 5.73
N LEU A 126 -1.21 -17.33 5.74
CA LEU A 126 0.16 -17.40 5.22
C LEU A 126 1.23 -17.67 6.30
N LYS A 127 0.84 -18.09 7.48
CA LYS A 127 1.79 -18.55 8.52
C LYS A 127 2.55 -19.78 8.04
N PHE A 128 1.86 -20.69 7.35
CA PHE A 128 2.37 -22.01 6.97
C PHE A 128 2.94 -22.73 8.18
N ASP A 129 4.22 -23.03 8.15
CA ASP A 129 5.03 -23.70 9.16
C ASP A 129 5.65 -22.75 10.21
N ASN A 130 5.25 -21.48 10.25
CA ASN A 130 5.80 -20.47 11.14
C ASN A 130 4.77 -20.02 12.19
N ASP A 131 5.20 -19.84 13.43
CA ASP A 131 4.34 -19.34 14.51
C ASP A 131 3.98 -17.86 14.33
N GLU A 132 4.89 -17.07 13.74
CA GLU A 132 4.66 -15.66 13.51
C GLU A 132 3.76 -15.39 12.30
N ARG A 133 2.76 -14.54 12.50
CA ARG A 133 1.93 -13.98 11.42
C ARG A 133 2.80 -13.10 10.50
N PRO A 134 2.75 -13.29 9.17
CA PRO A 134 3.43 -12.41 8.24
C PRO A 134 3.04 -10.95 8.40
N LYS A 135 3.96 -10.04 8.11
CA LYS A 135 3.84 -8.60 8.35
C LYS A 135 3.93 -7.82 7.03
N LEU A 136 3.06 -6.84 6.88
CA LEU A 136 3.15 -5.87 5.79
C LEU A 136 4.36 -4.95 5.99
N VAL A 137 5.18 -4.81 4.97
CA VAL A 137 6.37 -3.93 4.95
C VAL A 137 6.23 -2.77 3.97
N HIS A 138 5.30 -2.88 3.02
CA HIS A 138 4.91 -1.82 2.09
C HIS A 138 3.47 -2.02 1.62
N ARG A 139 3.01 -1.12 0.77
CA ARG A 139 1.69 -1.23 0.12
C ARG A 139 1.75 -0.78 -1.32
N ILE A 140 0.85 -1.34 -2.13
CA ILE A 140 0.48 -0.85 -3.46
C ILE A 140 -1.01 -0.49 -3.45
N ASP A 141 -1.47 0.30 -4.41
CA ASP A 141 -2.86 0.75 -4.46
C ASP A 141 -3.83 -0.43 -4.63
N LYS A 142 -5.08 -0.25 -4.23
CA LYS A 142 -6.13 -1.26 -4.35
C LYS A 142 -6.21 -1.80 -5.79
N ASP A 143 -6.21 -0.90 -6.77
CA ASP A 143 -6.41 -1.26 -8.18
C ASP A 143 -5.10 -1.62 -8.91
N THR A 144 -3.94 -1.34 -8.32
CA THR A 144 -2.64 -1.80 -8.82
C THR A 144 -2.48 -3.30 -8.54
N SER A 145 -2.15 -4.08 -9.55
CA SER A 145 -1.82 -5.51 -9.42
C SER A 145 -0.32 -5.75 -9.27
N GLY A 146 0.08 -6.97 -8.93
CA GLY A 146 1.47 -7.43 -8.98
C GLY A 146 2.15 -7.59 -7.63
N VAL A 147 3.47 -7.45 -7.62
CA VAL A 147 4.35 -7.76 -6.48
C VAL A 147 3.97 -7.02 -5.20
N LEU A 148 3.67 -7.80 -4.16
CA LEU A 148 3.53 -7.35 -2.79
C LEU A 148 4.40 -8.22 -1.87
N VAL A 149 5.36 -7.60 -1.18
CA VAL A 149 6.30 -8.29 -0.29
C VAL A 149 5.79 -8.28 1.14
N LEU A 150 5.85 -9.42 1.80
CA LEU A 150 5.53 -9.64 3.21
C LEU A 150 6.75 -10.17 3.93
N ALA A 151 6.98 -9.77 5.17
CA ALA A 151 8.00 -10.35 6.02
C ALA A 151 7.41 -11.48 6.88
N ARG A 152 8.10 -12.61 7.02
CA ARG A 152 7.67 -13.74 7.85
C ARG A 152 8.06 -13.60 9.32
N ASN A 153 9.03 -12.74 9.64
CA ASN A 153 9.50 -12.49 11.00
C ASN A 153 9.79 -11.02 11.24
N ARG A 154 9.97 -10.65 12.52
CA ARG A 154 10.16 -9.25 12.92
C ARG A 154 11.46 -8.66 12.37
N LYS A 155 12.57 -9.41 12.40
CA LYS A 155 13.87 -8.95 11.91
C LYS A 155 13.81 -8.55 10.44
N THR A 156 13.20 -9.41 9.61
CA THR A 156 13.00 -9.14 8.18
C THR A 156 12.04 -7.99 7.96
N ALA A 157 10.97 -7.86 8.80
CA ALA A 157 10.04 -6.74 8.70
C ALA A 157 10.73 -5.39 8.94
N ASP A 158 11.58 -5.29 9.94
CA ASP A 158 12.32 -4.07 10.26
C ASP A 158 13.29 -3.72 9.12
N LEU A 159 14.03 -4.71 8.60
CA LEU A 159 14.98 -4.56 7.50
C LEU A 159 14.28 -4.09 6.21
N LEU A 160 13.22 -4.77 5.79
CA LEU A 160 12.48 -4.42 4.58
C LEU A 160 11.76 -3.07 4.72
N THR A 161 11.15 -2.79 5.88
CA THR A 161 10.50 -1.48 6.12
C THR A 161 11.52 -0.34 6.02
N LYS A 162 12.75 -0.53 6.53
CA LYS A 162 13.84 0.43 6.37
C LYS A 162 14.19 0.60 4.89
N ALA A 163 14.41 -0.50 4.15
CA ALA A 163 14.77 -0.46 2.75
C ALA A 163 13.70 0.21 1.86
N PHE A 164 12.40 -0.06 2.11
CA PHE A 164 11.31 0.63 1.42
C PHE A 164 11.26 2.13 1.75
N ARG A 165 11.47 2.51 3.01
CA ARG A 165 11.49 3.91 3.45
C ARG A 165 12.68 4.69 2.87
N GLU A 166 13.84 4.07 2.78
CA GLU A 166 15.07 4.64 2.24
C GLU A 166 15.17 4.51 0.72
N HIS A 167 14.15 3.92 0.09
CA HIS A 167 14.06 3.73 -1.37
C HIS A 167 15.24 2.96 -2.00
N THR A 168 15.88 2.08 -1.25
CA THR A 168 17.04 1.30 -1.72
C THR A 168 16.66 0.10 -2.61
N LEU A 169 15.38 -0.26 -2.66
CA LEU A 169 14.87 -1.36 -3.47
C LEU A 169 14.46 -0.89 -4.86
N LYS A 170 14.98 -1.54 -5.90
CA LYS A 170 14.58 -1.27 -7.28
C LYS A 170 13.24 -1.93 -7.57
N LYS A 171 12.28 -1.15 -8.02
CA LYS A 171 10.91 -1.57 -8.35
C LYS A 171 10.63 -1.20 -9.81
N THR A 172 10.10 -2.13 -10.58
CA THR A 172 9.65 -1.87 -11.94
C THR A 172 8.16 -2.14 -12.04
N TYR A 173 7.43 -1.18 -12.52
CA TYR A 173 6.02 -1.29 -12.85
C TYR A 173 5.84 -1.29 -14.34
N LEU A 174 4.86 -2.02 -14.83
CA LEU A 174 4.40 -1.92 -16.20
C LEU A 174 3.12 -1.08 -16.21
N ALA A 175 3.09 -0.09 -17.09
CA ALA A 175 1.93 0.78 -17.29
C ALA A 175 1.56 0.81 -18.78
N LEU A 176 0.32 0.47 -19.10
CA LEU A 176 -0.23 0.71 -20.43
C LEU A 176 -0.91 2.07 -20.42
N VAL A 177 -0.45 3.00 -21.25
CA VAL A 177 -0.89 4.39 -21.26
C VAL A 177 -1.54 4.78 -22.56
N ARG A 178 -2.40 5.79 -22.52
CA ARG A 178 -2.92 6.51 -23.70
C ARG A 178 -1.93 7.62 -24.07
N GLY A 179 -1.60 7.72 -25.34
CA GLY A 179 -0.54 8.59 -25.85
C GLY A 179 0.83 7.93 -25.70
N VAL A 180 1.83 8.57 -26.29
CA VAL A 180 3.23 8.13 -26.26
C VAL A 180 4.07 9.29 -25.67
N PRO A 181 4.90 9.04 -24.64
CA PRO A 181 5.79 10.06 -24.11
C PRO A 181 6.70 10.63 -25.22
N ALA A 182 6.99 11.93 -25.16
CA ALA A 182 7.84 12.58 -26.17
C ALA A 182 9.28 12.05 -26.22
N LYS A 183 9.73 11.38 -25.17
CA LYS A 183 11.06 10.75 -25.08
C LYS A 183 10.90 9.27 -24.77
N GLU A 184 11.74 8.44 -25.37
CA GLU A 184 11.78 6.99 -25.10
C GLU A 184 12.18 6.69 -23.65
N TYR A 185 13.05 7.52 -23.07
CA TYR A 185 13.48 7.51 -21.67
C TYR A 185 13.26 8.87 -21.04
N GLY A 186 12.79 8.88 -19.81
CA GLY A 186 12.60 10.13 -19.11
C GLY A 186 12.53 9.97 -17.59
N GLU A 187 12.79 11.10 -16.93
CA GLU A 187 12.57 11.29 -15.50
C GLU A 187 11.46 12.34 -15.31
N ILE A 188 10.45 11.98 -14.52
CA ILE A 188 9.39 12.90 -14.10
C ILE A 188 9.70 13.31 -12.67
N LYS A 189 10.17 14.54 -12.47
CA LYS A 189 10.62 15.10 -11.20
C LYS A 189 9.76 16.31 -10.83
N VAL A 190 8.56 16.04 -10.31
CA VAL A 190 7.60 17.08 -9.91
C VAL A 190 6.99 16.73 -8.57
N PRO A 191 6.73 17.73 -7.69
CA PRO A 191 6.19 17.49 -6.37
C PRO A 191 4.73 17.08 -6.43
N LEU A 192 4.31 16.23 -5.48
CA LEU A 192 2.97 15.70 -5.38
C LEU A 192 2.32 16.05 -4.05
N GLU A 193 1.07 16.49 -4.09
CA GLU A 193 0.25 16.74 -2.92
C GLU A 193 -1.19 16.21 -3.13
N LYS A 194 -1.86 15.94 -2.03
CA LYS A 194 -3.27 15.52 -2.06
C LYS A 194 -4.16 16.77 -2.01
N ALA A 195 -4.89 17.03 -3.08
CA ALA A 195 -5.90 18.07 -3.19
C ALA A 195 -7.13 17.52 -3.93
N ASP A 196 -8.33 18.00 -3.61
CA ASP A 196 -9.60 17.67 -4.26
C ASP A 196 -9.87 16.15 -4.40
N GLY A 197 -9.51 15.40 -3.35
CA GLY A 197 -9.74 13.95 -3.29
C GLY A 197 -8.78 13.09 -4.13
N ARG A 198 -7.83 13.70 -4.88
CA ARG A 198 -6.78 13.00 -5.63
C ARG A 198 -5.38 13.55 -5.32
N VAL A 199 -4.34 12.81 -5.69
CA VAL A 199 -2.96 13.31 -5.67
C VAL A 199 -2.69 13.97 -7.02
N GLN A 200 -2.07 15.14 -7.00
CA GLN A 200 -1.76 15.91 -8.21
C GLN A 200 -0.46 16.69 -8.04
N VAL A 201 0.08 17.17 -9.15
CA VAL A 201 1.27 18.01 -9.15
C VAL A 201 0.90 19.40 -8.62
N LEU A 202 1.50 19.78 -7.51
CA LEU A 202 1.29 21.08 -6.89
C LEU A 202 2.64 21.63 -6.38
N GLU A 203 2.87 22.92 -6.61
CA GLU A 203 4.01 23.62 -6.04
C GLU A 203 3.96 23.57 -4.50
N GLY A 204 5.09 23.29 -3.85
CA GLY A 204 5.15 23.06 -2.40
C GLY A 204 4.74 21.65 -1.95
N GLY A 205 4.31 20.79 -2.85
CA GLY A 205 4.04 19.38 -2.57
C GLY A 205 5.30 18.59 -2.18
N LYS A 206 5.13 17.33 -1.83
CA LYS A 206 6.25 16.45 -1.44
C LYS A 206 7.06 16.03 -2.66
N PRO A 207 8.41 16.11 -2.62
CA PRO A 207 9.25 15.66 -3.71
C PRO A 207 8.90 14.24 -4.17
N ALA A 208 8.77 14.08 -5.48
CA ALA A 208 8.50 12.79 -6.11
C ALA A 208 9.28 12.65 -7.41
N VAL A 209 9.83 11.46 -7.66
CA VAL A 209 10.63 11.16 -8.84
C VAL A 209 10.24 9.79 -9.39
N THR A 210 9.92 9.75 -10.68
CA THR A 210 9.63 8.50 -11.40
C THR A 210 10.43 8.49 -12.70
N GLU A 211 11.26 7.47 -12.88
CA GLU A 211 11.88 7.18 -14.18
C GLU A 211 10.93 6.33 -15.02
N TYR A 212 10.96 6.49 -16.33
CA TYR A 212 10.22 5.63 -17.25
C TYR A 212 11.02 5.32 -18.51
N GLN A 213 10.66 4.19 -19.12
CA GLN A 213 11.13 3.75 -20.42
C GLN A 213 9.93 3.30 -21.25
N VAL A 214 9.84 3.72 -22.51
CA VAL A 214 8.91 3.17 -23.49
C VAL A 214 9.43 1.80 -23.93
N LEU A 215 8.65 0.76 -23.71
CA LEU A 215 9.01 -0.60 -24.11
C LEU A 215 8.51 -0.95 -25.51
N ASP A 216 7.30 -0.46 -25.83
CA ASP A 216 6.67 -0.63 -27.14
C ASP A 216 5.55 0.41 -27.29
N CYS A 217 5.18 0.74 -28.51
CA CYS A 217 4.09 1.68 -28.77
C CYS A 217 3.36 1.33 -30.09
N VAL A 218 2.11 1.76 -30.17
CA VAL A 218 1.31 1.62 -31.40
C VAL A 218 0.82 3.00 -31.83
N SER A 219 1.31 3.45 -32.99
CA SER A 219 1.12 4.80 -33.48
C SER A 219 1.53 5.84 -32.39
N ASP A 220 0.81 6.94 -32.30
CA ASP A 220 0.91 7.96 -31.24
C ASP A 220 -0.15 7.78 -30.13
N LYS A 221 -0.90 6.65 -30.16
CA LYS A 221 -2.13 6.47 -29.36
C LYS A 221 -1.92 5.74 -28.05
N TYR A 222 -1.07 4.72 -28.04
CA TYR A 222 -0.84 3.87 -26.88
C TYR A 222 0.61 3.47 -26.75
N ALA A 223 1.10 3.39 -25.51
CA ALA A 223 2.43 2.89 -25.22
C ALA A 223 2.43 1.97 -23.99
N LEU A 224 3.29 0.96 -24.01
CA LEU A 224 3.66 0.18 -22.85
C LEU A 224 4.93 0.76 -22.25
N LEU A 225 4.87 1.14 -20.98
CA LEU A 225 5.98 1.74 -20.25
C LEU A 225 6.47 0.83 -19.12
N ALA A 226 7.79 0.79 -18.94
CA ALA A 226 8.39 0.42 -17.67
C ALA A 226 8.57 1.68 -16.82
N ALA A 227 7.97 1.74 -15.63
CA ALA A 227 8.06 2.86 -14.72
C ALA A 227 8.76 2.45 -13.41
N SER A 228 9.75 3.21 -12.99
CA SER A 228 10.56 2.97 -11.78
C SER A 228 10.42 4.14 -10.82
N PRO A 229 9.57 4.04 -9.77
CA PRO A 229 9.42 5.11 -8.80
C PRO A 229 10.64 5.14 -7.84
N LEU A 230 11.42 6.21 -7.86
CA LEU A 230 12.54 6.46 -6.94
C LEU A 230 12.08 6.97 -5.58
N THR A 231 10.84 7.42 -5.47
CA THR A 231 10.15 7.81 -4.24
C THR A 231 8.88 6.96 -4.08
N GLY A 232 8.14 7.12 -2.97
CA GLY A 232 6.98 6.26 -2.66
C GLY A 232 5.73 7.07 -2.27
N ARG A 233 5.31 8.05 -3.08
CA ARG A 233 4.09 8.82 -2.80
C ARG A 233 2.85 8.07 -3.26
N THR A 234 1.74 8.30 -2.58
CA THR A 234 0.45 7.75 -2.98
C THR A 234 0.15 8.12 -4.43
N HIS A 235 -0.33 7.17 -5.24
CA HIS A 235 -0.66 7.32 -6.66
C HIS A 235 0.45 7.96 -7.53
N GLN A 236 1.70 7.91 -7.10
CA GLN A 236 2.80 8.65 -7.74
C GLN A 236 2.90 8.41 -9.26
N ILE A 237 3.01 7.14 -9.68
CA ILE A 237 3.14 6.80 -11.11
C ILE A 237 1.92 7.30 -11.90
N ARG A 238 0.73 7.18 -11.34
CA ARG A 238 -0.53 7.58 -11.96
C ARG A 238 -0.59 9.08 -12.19
N ALA A 239 -0.27 9.89 -11.17
CA ALA A 239 -0.25 11.34 -11.25
C ALA A 239 0.89 11.86 -12.16
N HIS A 240 2.07 11.21 -12.12
CA HIS A 240 3.19 11.58 -12.96
C HIS A 240 2.93 11.31 -14.45
N LEU A 241 2.36 10.15 -14.77
CA LEU A 241 2.05 9.81 -16.17
C LEU A 241 0.90 10.67 -16.71
N GLU A 242 -0.10 10.99 -15.90
CA GLU A 242 -1.13 11.96 -16.27
C GLU A 242 -0.52 13.35 -16.52
N PHE A 243 0.40 13.80 -15.65
CA PHE A 243 1.06 15.11 -15.77
C PHE A 243 1.81 15.29 -17.10
N ILE A 244 2.48 14.24 -17.61
CA ILE A 244 3.17 14.29 -18.91
C ILE A 244 2.24 14.00 -20.10
N GLY A 245 0.91 13.99 -19.89
CA GLY A 245 -0.09 13.79 -20.93
C GLY A 245 -0.29 12.34 -21.38
N THR A 246 0.24 11.37 -20.65
CA THR A 246 0.12 9.93 -20.96
C THR A 246 -0.56 9.16 -19.83
N PRO A 247 -1.87 9.42 -19.55
CA PRO A 247 -2.59 8.78 -18.44
C PRO A 247 -2.70 7.26 -18.64
N ILE A 248 -2.71 6.53 -17.51
CA ILE A 248 -2.77 5.07 -17.53
C ILE A 248 -4.17 4.60 -17.96
N LEU A 249 -4.24 3.63 -18.86
CA LEU A 249 -5.48 3.04 -19.35
C LEU A 249 -6.30 2.43 -18.19
N GLY A 250 -7.61 2.73 -18.19
CA GLY A 250 -8.53 2.25 -17.16
C GLY A 250 -8.39 2.93 -15.79
N ASP A 251 -7.63 4.01 -15.68
CA ASP A 251 -7.51 4.79 -14.44
C ASP A 251 -8.72 5.70 -14.23
N GLY A 252 -9.65 5.29 -13.35
CA GLY A 252 -10.88 6.04 -13.07
C GLY A 252 -10.67 7.42 -12.41
N LYS A 253 -9.44 7.75 -11.95
CA LYS A 253 -9.12 9.02 -11.29
C LYS A 253 -8.29 9.98 -12.12
N TYR A 254 -7.46 9.44 -13.03
CA TYR A 254 -6.42 10.19 -13.75
C TYR A 254 -6.60 10.17 -15.26
N PHE A 255 -7.52 9.39 -15.80
CA PHE A 255 -7.73 9.26 -17.24
C PHE A 255 -8.54 10.42 -17.87
N GLY A 256 -8.99 11.41 -17.08
CA GLY A 256 -9.82 12.50 -17.54
C GLY A 256 -11.29 12.13 -17.79
N THR A 257 -12.07 13.05 -18.35
CA THR A 257 -13.51 12.86 -18.65
C THR A 257 -13.78 12.04 -19.91
N GLU A 258 -12.81 11.89 -20.78
CA GLU A 258 -12.88 11.04 -21.95
C GLU A 258 -12.60 9.59 -21.59
N ARG A 259 -13.57 8.96 -20.90
CA ARG A 259 -13.58 7.48 -20.82
C ARG A 259 -13.62 6.95 -22.26
N GLU A 260 -12.73 6.00 -22.56
CA GLU A 260 -12.83 5.31 -23.84
C GLU A 260 -14.22 4.70 -23.99
N LYS A 261 -15.04 5.31 -24.85
CA LYS A 261 -16.40 4.84 -25.17
C LYS A 261 -16.40 3.57 -26.01
N SER A 262 -15.22 3.09 -26.43
CA SER A 262 -15.09 2.04 -27.43
C SER A 262 -15.46 0.63 -26.95
N GLY A 263 -15.60 0.40 -25.63
CA GLY A 263 -15.81 -0.97 -25.11
C GLY A 263 -14.63 -1.94 -25.37
N MET A 264 -13.56 -1.46 -25.99
CA MET A 264 -12.41 -2.28 -26.41
C MET A 264 -11.59 -2.80 -25.23
N PHE A 265 -11.57 -2.06 -24.11
CA PHE A 265 -10.76 -2.40 -22.94
C PHE A 265 -11.60 -2.54 -21.68
N VAL A 266 -11.17 -3.44 -20.81
CA VAL A 266 -11.79 -3.59 -19.48
C VAL A 266 -11.46 -2.38 -18.62
N HIS A 267 -12.47 -1.81 -17.92
CA HIS A 267 -12.31 -0.68 -17.00
C HIS A 267 -11.54 -1.08 -15.72
N LYS A 268 -10.31 -1.56 -15.89
CA LYS A 268 -9.36 -1.88 -14.82
C LYS A 268 -8.08 -1.09 -15.03
N LEU A 269 -7.48 -0.65 -13.94
CA LEU A 269 -6.20 0.07 -13.98
C LEU A 269 -5.10 -0.79 -14.59
N HIS A 270 -4.52 -0.37 -15.71
CA HIS A 270 -3.40 -1.04 -16.37
C HIS A 270 -2.06 -0.60 -15.78
N LEU A 271 -1.92 -0.74 -14.45
CA LEU A 271 -0.70 -0.55 -13.70
C LEU A 271 -0.39 -1.83 -12.92
N HIS A 272 0.78 -2.40 -13.16
CA HIS A 272 1.21 -3.66 -12.59
C HIS A 272 2.60 -3.54 -11.95
N ALA A 273 2.72 -3.80 -10.66
CA ALA A 273 3.99 -3.94 -9.97
C ALA A 273 4.70 -5.21 -10.47
N TYR A 274 5.47 -5.09 -11.55
CA TYR A 274 5.98 -6.22 -12.31
C TYR A 274 7.13 -6.92 -11.62
N LYS A 275 8.13 -6.15 -11.15
CA LYS A 275 9.39 -6.69 -10.64
C LYS A 275 9.88 -5.91 -9.43
N ILE A 276 10.46 -6.64 -8.47
CA ILE A 276 11.24 -6.08 -7.37
C ILE A 276 12.59 -6.76 -7.29
N ASP A 277 13.64 -5.97 -7.07
CA ASP A 277 14.98 -6.44 -6.77
C ASP A 277 15.25 -6.28 -5.26
N LEU A 278 15.38 -7.41 -4.58
CA LEU A 278 15.63 -7.53 -3.15
C LEU A 278 17.11 -7.86 -2.84
N SER A 279 17.97 -7.87 -3.84
CA SER A 279 19.36 -8.31 -3.72
C SER A 279 20.16 -7.50 -2.71
N SER A 280 19.91 -6.18 -2.61
CA SER A 280 20.56 -5.28 -1.65
C SER A 280 20.25 -5.60 -0.18
N VAL A 281 19.09 -6.22 0.07
CA VAL A 281 18.64 -6.59 1.43
C VAL A 281 19.12 -8.01 1.79
N TYR A 282 19.20 -8.89 0.80
CA TYR A 282 19.51 -10.32 0.99
C TYR A 282 20.98 -10.66 0.88
N GLY A 283 21.83 -9.73 0.41
CA GLY A 283 23.25 -10.00 0.15
C GLY A 283 23.50 -11.05 -0.95
N ARG A 284 22.46 -11.48 -1.67
CA ARG A 284 22.50 -12.38 -2.82
C ARG A 284 21.51 -11.93 -3.88
N LYS A 285 21.70 -12.34 -5.12
CA LYS A 285 20.73 -12.03 -6.19
C LYS A 285 19.36 -12.62 -5.86
N LEU A 286 18.38 -11.74 -5.66
CA LEU A 286 16.98 -12.10 -5.44
C LEU A 286 16.08 -11.09 -6.17
N ILE A 287 15.62 -11.48 -7.34
CA ILE A 287 14.70 -10.69 -8.16
C ILE A 287 13.42 -11.49 -8.33
N VAL A 288 12.29 -10.91 -7.95
CA VAL A 288 10.98 -11.55 -8.07
C VAL A 288 10.12 -10.80 -9.08
N GLN A 289 9.48 -11.55 -9.98
CA GLN A 289 8.60 -11.02 -11.03
C GLN A 289 7.19 -11.60 -10.87
N ALA A 290 6.18 -10.76 -11.05
CA ALA A 290 4.78 -11.16 -11.05
C ALA A 290 4.26 -11.29 -12.49
N LYS A 291 3.54 -12.37 -12.77
CA LYS A 291 2.88 -12.54 -14.09
C LYS A 291 1.80 -11.49 -14.28
N LEU A 292 1.72 -10.91 -15.47
CA LEU A 292 0.65 -9.99 -15.86
C LEU A 292 -0.73 -10.64 -15.70
N PRO A 293 -1.73 -9.91 -15.20
CA PRO A 293 -3.11 -10.40 -15.16
C PRO A 293 -3.69 -10.53 -16.58
N GLY A 294 -4.68 -11.42 -16.73
CA GLY A 294 -5.29 -11.74 -18.05
C GLY A 294 -5.73 -10.48 -18.79
N TYR A 295 -6.53 -9.61 -18.16
CA TYR A 295 -7.03 -8.38 -18.79
C TYR A 295 -5.92 -7.47 -19.33
N PHE A 296 -4.75 -7.45 -18.69
CA PHE A 296 -3.62 -6.65 -19.15
C PHE A 296 -2.99 -7.27 -20.41
N LYS A 297 -2.82 -8.60 -20.42
CA LYS A 297 -2.33 -9.35 -21.58
C LYS A 297 -3.27 -9.22 -22.76
N ASP A 298 -4.58 -9.33 -22.52
CA ASP A 298 -5.61 -9.20 -23.54
C ASP A 298 -5.55 -7.80 -24.20
N SER A 299 -5.36 -6.75 -23.38
CA SER A 299 -5.21 -5.39 -23.90
C SER A 299 -3.94 -5.22 -24.74
N LEU A 300 -2.80 -5.77 -24.29
CA LEU A 300 -1.57 -5.76 -25.09
C LEU A 300 -1.76 -6.47 -26.43
N SER A 301 -2.36 -7.66 -26.41
CA SER A 301 -2.65 -8.44 -27.61
C SER A 301 -3.58 -7.69 -28.57
N THR A 302 -4.65 -7.08 -28.06
CA THR A 302 -5.60 -6.28 -28.86
C THR A 302 -4.92 -5.10 -29.56
N LEU A 303 -3.93 -4.50 -28.91
CA LEU A 303 -3.16 -3.38 -29.47
C LEU A 303 -1.97 -3.83 -30.33
N GLY A 304 -1.66 -5.12 -30.37
CA GLY A 304 -0.46 -5.63 -31.06
C GLY A 304 0.85 -5.24 -30.36
N LEU A 305 0.78 -4.84 -29.06
CA LEU A 305 1.95 -4.50 -28.27
C LEU A 305 2.67 -5.75 -27.76
N ASN A 306 4.00 -5.77 -27.86
CA ASN A 306 4.82 -6.89 -27.45
C ASN A 306 5.52 -6.58 -26.12
N PHE A 307 5.40 -7.50 -25.18
CA PHE A 307 6.17 -7.50 -23.95
C PHE A 307 6.94 -8.82 -23.83
N ARG A 308 8.25 -8.75 -23.99
CA ARG A 308 9.17 -9.87 -23.72
C ARG A 308 9.74 -9.67 -22.33
N GLY A 309 9.07 -10.28 -21.30
CA GLY A 309 9.45 -10.21 -19.90
C GLY A 309 10.59 -11.14 -19.52
#